data_7467e543ffac44cdae166551b9ae3838
#
_entry.id   7467e543ffac44cdae166551b9ae3838
#
_cell.length_a   1.000
_cell.length_b   1.000
_cell.length_c   1.000
_cell.angle_alpha   90.00
_cell.angle_beta   90.00
_cell.angle_gamma   90.00
#
_symmetry.space_group_name_H-M   'P 1'
#
loop_
_entity.id
_entity.type
_entity.pdbx_description
1 polymer ?
#
loop_
_entity_poly.entity_id
_entity_poly.type
_entity_poly.pdbx_seq_one_letter_code
_entity_poly.pdbx_strand_id
1 'polypeptide(L)'
;MPTAPATVRRHDIDALRGLAVLLMVMVHVAATAPPPSIGSTSALGYLVAGLGGLAAPLFVVLAGWGAAGKPRSWRSRCARAGLLLAAQVLVNLCAPHLYGPFTPGVLSLFALLALIPWTHPSQAVQRGVRATAAILPAVVLVAPALQGPSTWDGRVLVENPQDLLGHLLLTGLYPFVPWCGLAWLGVMVRTHGAAIRQAGIVWSLCGVVVCGLLLFRAAEQGVPWAAPTSPNGQAFLTFFPANAPFLLAASTGVLLLWTTGAWLARAPGLPALGRLSLTVYVAHTPLLWLLHRTVEAPSAILSAGLVIALTFVWWPIAAFWPESVRTWTFEAALSKV
;
A
#
# COMPACT_ATOMS: atom_id res chain seq x y z
N MET A 1 -9.49 32.79 -25.31
CA MET A 1 -9.99 31.77 -24.36
C MET A 1 -9.20 31.92 -23.07
N PRO A 2 -9.82 32.12 -21.92
CA PRO A 2 -9.07 32.18 -20.66
C PRO A 2 -8.46 30.79 -20.39
N THR A 3 -7.14 30.77 -20.19
CA THR A 3 -6.41 29.57 -19.80
C THR A 3 -6.95 29.10 -18.44
N ALA A 4 -7.43 27.84 -18.36
CA ALA A 4 -7.88 27.29 -17.10
C ALA A 4 -6.76 27.45 -16.06
N PRO A 5 -7.08 27.88 -14.82
CA PRO A 5 -6.07 28.11 -13.80
C PRO A 5 -5.30 26.81 -13.57
N ALA A 6 -3.97 26.92 -13.58
CA ALA A 6 -3.09 25.79 -13.29
C ALA A 6 -3.51 25.18 -11.96
N THR A 7 -3.86 23.91 -11.96
CA THR A 7 -4.26 23.21 -10.73
C THR A 7 -3.10 23.25 -9.76
N VAL A 8 -3.24 24.00 -8.67
CA VAL A 8 -2.22 24.07 -7.61
C VAL A 8 -1.88 22.67 -7.12
N ARG A 9 -0.60 22.33 -7.20
CA ARG A 9 -0.11 21.03 -6.77
C ARG A 9 -0.32 20.83 -5.26
N ARG A 10 -0.84 19.69 -4.87
CA ARG A 10 -1.15 19.33 -3.49
C ARG A 10 0.08 18.71 -2.82
N HIS A 11 0.91 19.55 -2.15
CA HIS A 11 2.10 19.11 -1.44
C HIS A 11 1.80 18.18 -0.25
N ASP A 12 0.63 18.31 0.37
CA ASP A 12 0.16 17.41 1.43
C ASP A 12 -0.06 15.97 0.91
N ILE A 13 -0.59 15.80 -0.28
CA ILE A 13 -0.75 14.49 -0.92
C ILE A 13 0.61 13.90 -1.31
N ASP A 14 1.52 14.71 -1.83
CA ASP A 14 2.88 14.25 -2.14
C ASP A 14 3.62 13.86 -0.85
N ALA A 15 3.44 14.59 0.26
CA ALA A 15 4.05 14.25 1.56
C ALA A 15 3.50 12.93 2.15
N LEU A 16 2.19 12.69 2.04
CA LEU A 16 1.59 11.41 2.43
C LEU A 16 2.12 10.24 1.60
N ARG A 17 2.37 10.44 0.29
CA ARG A 17 3.06 9.43 -0.53
C ARG A 17 4.50 9.20 -0.05
N GLY A 18 5.22 10.27 0.30
CA GLY A 18 6.57 10.17 0.86
C GLY A 18 6.60 9.38 2.15
N LEU A 19 5.64 9.63 3.06
CA LEU A 19 5.47 8.84 4.28
C LEU A 19 5.19 7.37 3.94
N ALA A 20 4.29 7.08 2.99
CA ALA A 20 3.99 5.72 2.59
C ALA A 20 5.22 4.98 2.04
N VAL A 21 6.12 5.68 1.31
CA VAL A 21 7.42 5.14 0.86
C VAL A 21 8.30 4.77 2.05
N LEU A 22 8.44 5.65 3.04
CA LEU A 22 9.26 5.37 4.23
C LEU A 22 8.73 4.17 5.00
N LEU A 23 7.42 4.11 5.25
CA LEU A 23 6.78 2.98 5.93
C LEU A 23 6.96 1.66 5.17
N MET A 24 6.86 1.71 3.85
CA MET A 24 7.03 0.55 2.98
C MET A 24 8.47 0.02 3.02
N VAL A 25 9.46 0.89 2.83
CA VAL A 25 10.87 0.46 2.87
C VAL A 25 11.23 -0.05 4.27
N MET A 26 10.79 0.64 5.32
CA MET A 26 10.98 0.22 6.70
C MET A 26 10.52 -1.22 6.93
N VAL A 27 9.28 -1.55 6.58
CA VAL A 27 8.74 -2.90 6.82
C VAL A 27 9.40 -3.94 5.95
N HIS A 28 9.77 -3.63 4.70
CA HIS A 28 10.45 -4.57 3.82
C HIS A 28 11.86 -4.89 4.31
N VAL A 29 12.62 -3.88 4.75
CA VAL A 29 13.96 -4.10 5.33
C VAL A 29 13.86 -4.89 6.63
N ALA A 30 12.91 -4.54 7.51
CA ALA A 30 12.69 -5.28 8.77
C ALA A 30 12.29 -6.74 8.54
N ALA A 31 11.48 -7.01 7.51
CA ALA A 31 11.09 -8.37 7.14
C ALA A 31 12.23 -9.16 6.48
N THR A 32 13.15 -8.49 5.79
CA THR A 32 14.28 -9.12 5.08
C THR A 32 15.42 -9.48 6.04
N ALA A 33 15.66 -8.68 7.07
CA ALA A 33 16.73 -8.85 8.04
C ALA A 33 16.20 -8.87 9.49
N PRO A 34 15.31 -9.81 9.84
CA PRO A 34 14.72 -9.88 11.18
C PRO A 34 15.78 -10.38 12.20
N PRO A 35 15.95 -9.69 13.35
CA PRO A 35 16.85 -10.16 14.38
C PRO A 35 16.21 -11.33 15.16
N PRO A 36 16.92 -12.44 15.39
CA PRO A 36 16.38 -13.59 16.12
C PRO A 36 15.93 -13.28 17.56
N SER A 37 16.52 -12.22 18.15
CA SER A 37 16.26 -11.79 19.52
C SER A 37 14.98 -10.96 19.68
N ILE A 38 14.36 -10.52 18.60
CA ILE A 38 13.13 -9.70 18.66
C ILE A 38 11.97 -10.49 18.08
N GLY A 39 11.11 -10.98 18.99
CA GLY A 39 9.88 -11.68 18.60
C GLY A 39 8.80 -10.74 18.09
N SER A 40 7.86 -11.30 17.34
CA SER A 40 6.68 -10.59 16.80
C SER A 40 5.75 -10.01 17.89
N THR A 41 5.87 -10.48 19.13
CA THR A 41 5.11 -9.99 20.30
C THR A 41 5.83 -8.87 21.08
N SER A 42 7.02 -8.49 20.66
CA SER A 42 7.75 -7.38 21.29
C SER A 42 7.11 -6.03 20.92
N ALA A 43 7.30 -5.00 21.78
CA ALA A 43 6.81 -3.65 21.51
C ALA A 43 7.35 -3.09 20.18
N LEU A 44 8.62 -3.37 19.85
CA LEU A 44 9.22 -2.98 18.57
C LEU A 44 8.59 -3.73 17.39
N GLY A 45 8.32 -5.03 17.53
CA GLY A 45 7.61 -5.82 16.54
C GLY A 45 6.21 -5.25 16.27
N TYR A 46 5.46 -4.89 17.30
CA TYR A 46 4.15 -4.25 17.18
C TYR A 46 4.23 -2.89 16.49
N LEU A 47 5.24 -2.07 16.81
CA LEU A 47 5.44 -0.77 16.17
C LEU A 47 5.70 -0.93 14.67
N VAL A 48 6.64 -1.81 14.30
CA VAL A 48 7.00 -2.05 12.89
C VAL A 48 5.82 -2.67 12.13
N ALA A 49 5.11 -3.65 12.71
CA ALA A 49 3.93 -4.26 12.09
C ALA A 49 2.79 -3.25 11.92
N GLY A 50 2.51 -2.43 12.95
CA GLY A 50 1.45 -1.42 12.90
C GLY A 50 1.72 -0.32 11.89
N LEU A 51 2.92 0.25 11.89
CA LEU A 51 3.30 1.30 10.95
C LEU A 51 3.47 0.75 9.53
N GLY A 52 4.16 -0.38 9.37
CA GLY A 52 4.38 -1.01 8.08
C GLY A 52 3.09 -1.47 7.42
N GLY A 53 2.15 -1.99 8.22
CA GLY A 53 0.82 -2.37 7.78
C GLY A 53 -0.01 -1.23 7.18
N LEU A 54 0.35 0.04 7.43
CA LEU A 54 -0.33 1.21 6.85
C LEU A 54 0.24 1.64 5.49
N ALA A 55 1.40 1.18 5.09
CA ALA A 55 2.06 1.63 3.85
C ALA A 55 1.20 1.38 2.60
N ALA A 56 0.84 0.13 2.35
CA ALA A 56 0.04 -0.24 1.18
C ALA A 56 -1.39 0.33 1.23
N PRO A 57 -2.14 0.27 2.36
CA PRO A 57 -3.43 0.94 2.50
C PRO A 57 -3.37 2.43 2.16
N LEU A 58 -2.35 3.16 2.65
CA LEU A 58 -2.17 4.57 2.36
C LEU A 58 -1.93 4.81 0.86
N PHE A 59 -1.08 4.01 0.22
CA PHE A 59 -0.88 4.09 -1.23
C PHE A 59 -2.16 3.82 -2.02
N VAL A 60 -2.96 2.82 -1.63
CA VAL A 60 -4.22 2.47 -2.32
C VAL A 60 -5.26 3.58 -2.15
N VAL A 61 -5.39 4.17 -0.96
CA VAL A 61 -6.27 5.33 -0.73
C VAL A 61 -5.81 6.53 -1.56
N LEU A 62 -4.51 6.81 -1.61
CA LEU A 62 -3.94 7.90 -2.42
C LEU A 62 -4.13 7.66 -3.92
N ALA A 63 -4.06 6.40 -4.38
CA ALA A 63 -4.35 6.04 -5.78
C ALA A 63 -5.82 6.30 -6.12
N GLY A 64 -6.76 5.90 -5.27
CA GLY A 64 -8.19 6.20 -5.41
C GLY A 64 -8.48 7.69 -5.43
N TRP A 65 -7.87 8.46 -4.50
CA TRP A 65 -7.94 9.91 -4.48
C TRP A 65 -7.44 10.54 -5.79
N GLY A 66 -6.31 10.06 -6.30
CA GLY A 66 -5.74 10.52 -7.58
C GLY A 66 -6.65 10.19 -8.77
N ALA A 67 -7.22 9.00 -8.80
CA ALA A 67 -8.10 8.51 -9.86
C ALA A 67 -9.43 9.27 -9.95
N ALA A 68 -9.92 9.80 -8.81
CA ALA A 68 -11.12 10.65 -8.76
C ALA A 68 -10.88 12.09 -9.27
N GLY A 69 -9.66 12.43 -9.69
CA GLY A 69 -9.31 13.79 -10.09
C GLY A 69 -9.75 14.19 -11.48
N LYS A 70 -9.29 13.46 -12.48
CA LYS A 70 -9.56 13.76 -13.89
C LYS A 70 -10.02 12.49 -14.61
N PRO A 71 -11.04 12.57 -15.48
CA PRO A 71 -11.39 11.47 -16.36
C PRO A 71 -10.22 11.18 -17.31
N ARG A 72 -9.97 9.92 -17.56
CA ARG A 72 -8.95 9.44 -18.50
C ARG A 72 -9.60 8.63 -19.60
N SER A 73 -9.05 8.75 -20.82
CA SER A 73 -9.46 7.89 -21.93
C SER A 73 -9.12 6.43 -21.65
N TRP A 74 -9.81 5.51 -22.28
CA TRP A 74 -9.53 4.08 -22.17
C TRP A 74 -8.09 3.75 -22.56
N ARG A 75 -7.57 4.36 -23.63
CA ARG A 75 -6.18 4.18 -24.07
C ARG A 75 -5.17 4.55 -22.95
N SER A 76 -5.38 5.71 -22.30
CA SER A 76 -4.52 6.13 -21.18
C SER A 76 -4.61 5.17 -20.00
N ARG A 77 -5.79 4.64 -19.69
CA ARG A 77 -5.95 3.64 -18.61
C ARG A 77 -5.20 2.34 -18.92
N CYS A 78 -5.35 1.82 -20.14
CA CYS A 78 -4.65 0.61 -20.58
C CYS A 78 -3.13 0.80 -20.60
N ALA A 79 -2.64 1.94 -21.11
CA ALA A 79 -1.21 2.22 -21.15
C ALA A 79 -0.61 2.33 -19.73
N ARG A 80 -1.33 2.97 -18.79
CA ARG A 80 -0.91 3.03 -17.38
C ARG A 80 -0.93 1.65 -16.72
N ALA A 81 -1.96 0.85 -16.95
CA ALA A 81 -2.05 -0.50 -16.45
C ALA A 81 -0.90 -1.37 -16.98
N GLY A 82 -0.62 -1.30 -18.29
CA GLY A 82 0.50 -2.01 -18.91
C GLY A 82 1.85 -1.62 -18.32
N LEU A 83 2.11 -0.31 -18.10
CA LEU A 83 3.35 0.15 -17.46
C LEU A 83 3.49 -0.36 -16.01
N LEU A 84 2.40 -0.37 -15.25
CA LEU A 84 2.40 -0.88 -13.87
C LEU A 84 2.61 -2.39 -13.83
N LEU A 85 2.03 -3.16 -14.76
CA LEU A 85 2.28 -4.59 -14.87
C LEU A 85 3.73 -4.89 -15.29
N ALA A 86 4.30 -4.13 -16.21
CA ALA A 86 5.70 -4.25 -16.58
C ALA A 86 6.63 -3.95 -15.38
N ALA A 87 6.32 -2.92 -14.61
CA ALA A 87 7.04 -2.61 -13.38
C ALA A 87 6.86 -3.71 -12.31
N GLN A 88 5.70 -4.39 -12.23
CA GLN A 88 5.51 -5.52 -11.33
C GLN A 88 6.41 -6.70 -11.72
N VAL A 89 6.48 -7.04 -13.00
CA VAL A 89 7.37 -8.11 -13.48
C VAL A 89 8.84 -7.75 -13.16
N LEU A 90 9.24 -6.51 -13.36
CA LEU A 90 10.59 -6.05 -13.00
C LEU A 90 10.88 -6.22 -11.50
N VAL A 91 9.95 -5.84 -10.62
CA VAL A 91 10.05 -6.04 -9.17
C VAL A 91 10.22 -7.53 -8.84
N ASN A 92 9.41 -8.39 -9.45
CA ASN A 92 9.49 -9.83 -9.22
C ASN A 92 10.86 -10.40 -9.64
N LEU A 93 11.37 -9.98 -10.79
CA LEU A 93 12.70 -10.39 -11.28
C LEU A 93 13.85 -9.87 -10.39
N CYS A 94 13.67 -8.73 -9.74
CA CYS A 94 14.62 -8.16 -8.78
C CYS A 94 14.57 -8.82 -7.39
N ALA A 95 13.51 -9.56 -7.07
CA ALA A 95 13.34 -10.24 -5.78
C ALA A 95 12.92 -11.71 -5.95
N PRO A 96 13.71 -12.54 -6.67
CA PRO A 96 13.32 -13.92 -7.01
C PRO A 96 13.24 -14.85 -5.80
N HIS A 97 13.75 -14.45 -4.64
CA HIS A 97 13.64 -15.17 -3.38
C HIS A 97 12.24 -15.01 -2.72
N LEU A 98 11.47 -14.02 -3.17
CA LEU A 98 10.12 -13.73 -2.64
C LEU A 98 9.02 -14.04 -3.64
N TYR A 99 9.28 -13.88 -4.94
CA TYR A 99 8.25 -13.88 -5.97
C TYR A 99 8.64 -14.72 -7.18
N GLY A 100 7.67 -15.43 -7.75
CA GLY A 100 7.77 -15.90 -9.13
C GLY A 100 7.62 -14.75 -10.13
N PRO A 101 8.08 -14.91 -11.39
CA PRO A 101 8.04 -13.84 -12.40
C PRO A 101 6.65 -13.23 -12.60
N PHE A 102 5.59 -14.03 -12.48
CA PHE A 102 4.20 -13.63 -12.70
C PHE A 102 3.38 -13.45 -11.40
N THR A 103 4.01 -13.46 -10.23
CA THR A 103 3.31 -13.23 -8.97
C THR A 103 2.64 -11.84 -8.98
N PRO A 104 1.31 -11.74 -8.81
CA PRO A 104 0.63 -10.46 -8.71
C PRO A 104 0.96 -9.78 -7.36
N GLY A 105 1.62 -8.63 -7.44
CA GLY A 105 1.88 -7.77 -6.29
C GLY A 105 1.03 -6.51 -6.28
N VAL A 106 1.44 -5.52 -5.49
CA VAL A 106 0.70 -4.27 -5.32
C VAL A 106 0.59 -3.45 -6.61
N LEU A 107 1.57 -3.51 -7.51
CA LEU A 107 1.48 -2.79 -8.79
C LEU A 107 0.46 -3.44 -9.73
N SER A 108 0.22 -4.75 -9.63
CA SER A 108 -0.88 -5.44 -10.33
C SER A 108 -2.24 -4.94 -9.82
N LEU A 109 -2.40 -4.75 -8.51
CA LEU A 109 -3.60 -4.09 -7.96
C LEU A 109 -3.76 -2.68 -8.53
N PHE A 110 -2.71 -1.86 -8.55
CA PHE A 110 -2.78 -0.51 -9.12
C PHE A 110 -3.10 -0.52 -10.62
N ALA A 111 -2.63 -1.52 -11.36
CA ALA A 111 -3.00 -1.70 -12.77
C ALA A 111 -4.52 -1.95 -12.93
N LEU A 112 -5.10 -2.83 -12.11
CA LEU A 112 -6.54 -3.07 -12.09
C LEU A 112 -7.31 -1.81 -11.69
N LEU A 113 -6.88 -1.11 -10.65
CA LEU A 113 -7.51 0.14 -10.20
C LEU A 113 -7.43 1.25 -11.27
N ALA A 114 -6.37 1.28 -12.09
CA ALA A 114 -6.23 2.24 -13.19
C ALA A 114 -7.25 2.00 -14.33
N LEU A 115 -7.69 0.77 -14.53
CA LEU A 115 -8.70 0.41 -15.53
C LEU A 115 -10.11 0.86 -15.13
N ILE A 116 -10.38 1.07 -13.83
CA ILE A 116 -11.71 1.39 -13.33
C ILE A 116 -12.08 2.85 -13.65
N PRO A 117 -13.30 3.09 -14.18
CA PRO A 117 -13.80 4.43 -14.47
C PRO A 117 -14.34 5.13 -13.21
N TRP A 118 -13.46 5.45 -12.24
CA TRP A 118 -13.84 6.16 -11.01
C TRP A 118 -14.52 7.52 -11.27
N THR A 119 -14.19 8.14 -12.40
CA THR A 119 -14.85 9.31 -12.95
C THR A 119 -15.37 8.98 -14.34
N HIS A 120 -16.66 9.23 -14.59
CA HIS A 120 -17.32 8.97 -15.85
C HIS A 120 -18.32 10.08 -16.16
N PRO A 121 -18.54 10.48 -17.44
CA PRO A 121 -19.55 11.48 -17.81
C PRO A 121 -20.95 11.09 -17.33
N SER A 122 -21.32 9.81 -17.45
CA SER A 122 -22.56 9.28 -16.90
C SER A 122 -22.48 9.14 -15.39
N GLN A 123 -23.31 9.87 -14.66
CA GLN A 123 -23.41 9.76 -13.21
C GLN A 123 -23.93 8.37 -12.74
N ALA A 124 -24.74 7.70 -13.56
CA ALA A 124 -25.23 6.36 -13.26
C ALA A 124 -24.07 5.35 -13.23
N VAL A 125 -23.21 5.37 -14.27
CA VAL A 125 -22.00 4.53 -14.32
C VAL A 125 -21.08 4.83 -13.16
N GLN A 126 -20.83 6.10 -12.87
CA GLN A 126 -19.97 6.51 -11.77
C GLN A 126 -20.51 6.04 -10.40
N ARG A 127 -21.82 6.19 -10.16
CA ARG A 127 -22.46 5.69 -8.93
C ARG A 127 -22.39 4.18 -8.85
N GLY A 128 -22.66 3.46 -9.94
CA GLY A 128 -22.56 2.00 -10.00
C GLY A 128 -21.15 1.50 -9.64
N VAL A 129 -20.11 2.06 -10.27
CA VAL A 129 -18.70 1.73 -9.97
C VAL A 129 -18.36 1.95 -8.50
N ARG A 130 -18.76 3.09 -7.94
CA ARG A 130 -18.49 3.43 -6.53
C ARG A 130 -19.25 2.52 -5.57
N ALA A 131 -20.51 2.21 -5.85
CA ALA A 131 -21.31 1.29 -5.05
C ALA A 131 -20.72 -0.13 -5.08
N THR A 132 -20.34 -0.62 -6.25
CA THR A 132 -19.67 -1.92 -6.40
C THR A 132 -18.38 -1.98 -5.59
N ALA A 133 -17.51 -0.98 -5.71
CA ALA A 133 -16.24 -0.93 -4.97
C ALA A 133 -16.44 -0.81 -3.44
N ALA A 134 -17.58 -0.27 -2.99
CA ALA A 134 -17.93 -0.22 -1.57
C ALA A 134 -18.45 -1.57 -1.04
N ILE A 135 -19.18 -2.31 -1.87
CA ILE A 135 -19.86 -3.55 -1.47
C ILE A 135 -18.97 -4.78 -1.62
N LEU A 136 -18.15 -4.83 -2.68
CA LEU A 136 -17.28 -5.99 -2.96
C LEU A 136 -16.44 -6.47 -1.75
N PRO A 137 -15.82 -5.59 -0.93
CA PRO A 137 -15.10 -6.03 0.25
C PRO A 137 -15.93 -6.84 1.24
N ALA A 138 -17.23 -6.52 1.36
CA ALA A 138 -18.12 -7.24 2.27
C ALA A 138 -18.26 -8.72 1.89
N VAL A 139 -18.20 -9.05 0.60
CA VAL A 139 -18.31 -10.44 0.11
C VAL A 139 -17.22 -11.33 0.71
N VAL A 140 -15.94 -10.88 0.68
CA VAL A 140 -14.85 -11.69 1.24
C VAL A 140 -14.76 -11.59 2.76
N LEU A 141 -15.28 -10.51 3.37
CA LEU A 141 -15.35 -10.39 4.83
C LEU A 141 -16.42 -11.34 5.43
N VAL A 142 -17.51 -11.56 4.70
CA VAL A 142 -18.59 -12.50 5.09
C VAL A 142 -18.20 -13.94 4.72
N ALA A 143 -17.48 -14.14 3.62
CA ALA A 143 -17.05 -15.45 3.15
C ALA A 143 -15.50 -15.50 3.05
N PRO A 144 -14.76 -15.53 4.18
CA PRO A 144 -13.29 -15.45 4.19
C PRO A 144 -12.63 -16.62 3.45
N ALA A 145 -13.29 -17.76 3.31
CA ALA A 145 -12.80 -18.89 2.51
C ALA A 145 -12.50 -18.53 1.04
N LEU A 146 -13.15 -17.50 0.50
CA LEU A 146 -12.89 -17.00 -0.85
C LEU A 146 -11.52 -16.34 -0.99
N GLN A 147 -10.88 -15.96 0.12
CA GLN A 147 -9.55 -15.35 0.09
C GLN A 147 -8.41 -16.37 -0.04
N GLY A 148 -8.73 -17.68 -0.08
CA GLY A 148 -7.74 -18.75 -0.22
C GLY A 148 -6.87 -18.96 1.03
N PRO A 149 -5.74 -19.69 0.89
CA PRO A 149 -4.91 -20.07 2.01
C PRO A 149 -4.21 -18.89 2.68
N SER A 150 -3.89 -19.04 3.98
CA SER A 150 -3.13 -18.04 4.76
C SER A 150 -1.62 -18.28 4.73
N THR A 151 -1.13 -19.13 3.83
CA THR A 151 0.31 -19.39 3.65
C THR A 151 0.89 -18.46 2.59
N TRP A 152 2.18 -18.12 2.73
CA TRP A 152 2.87 -17.28 1.74
C TRP A 152 2.89 -17.93 0.36
N ASP A 153 3.34 -19.18 0.27
CA ASP A 153 3.48 -19.92 -0.99
C ASP A 153 2.15 -20.04 -1.75
N GLY A 154 1.05 -20.30 -1.05
CA GLY A 154 -0.27 -20.36 -1.65
C GLY A 154 -0.80 -19.04 -2.21
N ARG A 155 -0.04 -17.93 -2.04
CA ARG A 155 -0.41 -16.59 -2.52
C ARG A 155 0.55 -16.04 -3.57
N VAL A 156 1.77 -16.60 -3.64
CA VAL A 156 2.81 -16.13 -4.57
C VAL A 156 3.01 -17.08 -5.76
N LEU A 157 2.75 -18.38 -5.59
CA LEU A 157 2.94 -19.36 -6.65
C LEU A 157 1.83 -19.24 -7.70
N VAL A 158 2.25 -19.09 -8.93
CA VAL A 158 1.37 -19.03 -10.11
C VAL A 158 1.80 -20.13 -11.07
N GLU A 159 1.08 -21.23 -11.08
CA GLU A 159 1.38 -22.39 -11.90
C GLU A 159 0.58 -22.41 -13.21
N ASN A 160 -0.56 -21.74 -13.21
CA ASN A 160 -1.48 -21.71 -14.35
C ASN A 160 -2.23 -20.37 -14.44
N PRO A 161 -2.93 -20.08 -15.55
CA PRO A 161 -3.69 -18.84 -15.73
C PRO A 161 -4.84 -18.65 -14.73
N GLN A 162 -5.43 -19.72 -14.21
CA GLN A 162 -6.49 -19.66 -13.19
C GLN A 162 -5.94 -19.14 -11.87
N ASP A 163 -4.73 -19.59 -11.47
CA ASP A 163 -4.06 -19.07 -10.28
C ASP A 163 -3.78 -17.58 -10.43
N LEU A 164 -3.25 -17.16 -11.59
CA LEU A 164 -3.00 -15.74 -11.88
C LEU A 164 -4.27 -14.91 -11.72
N LEU A 165 -5.38 -15.34 -12.31
CA LEU A 165 -6.66 -14.65 -12.21
C LEU A 165 -7.20 -14.67 -10.77
N GLY A 166 -7.12 -15.81 -10.09
CA GLY A 166 -7.50 -15.96 -8.69
C GLY A 166 -6.71 -15.01 -7.80
N HIS A 167 -5.38 -14.96 -7.97
CA HIS A 167 -4.50 -14.09 -7.19
C HIS A 167 -4.71 -12.60 -7.49
N LEU A 168 -5.02 -12.24 -8.72
CA LEU A 168 -5.38 -10.87 -9.08
C LEU A 168 -6.68 -10.42 -8.40
N LEU A 169 -7.67 -11.30 -8.27
CA LEU A 169 -9.00 -10.93 -7.84
C LEU A 169 -9.30 -11.22 -6.37
N LEU A 170 -8.86 -12.37 -5.82
CA LEU A 170 -9.33 -12.88 -4.52
C LEU A 170 -8.23 -13.41 -3.60
N THR A 171 -7.25 -14.17 -4.12
CA THR A 171 -6.42 -15.06 -3.32
C THR A 171 -4.95 -14.66 -3.22
N GLY A 172 -4.46 -13.68 -4.00
CA GLY A 172 -3.06 -13.24 -4.02
C GLY A 172 -2.65 -12.38 -2.83
N LEU A 173 -1.50 -11.73 -2.97
CA LEU A 173 -0.97 -10.81 -1.96
C LEU A 173 -1.79 -9.54 -1.84
N TYR A 174 -2.18 -8.96 -2.99
CA TYR A 174 -2.96 -7.73 -3.09
C TYR A 174 -4.17 -7.93 -4.01
N PRO A 175 -5.11 -8.83 -3.64
CA PRO A 175 -6.23 -9.12 -4.50
C PRO A 175 -7.13 -7.90 -4.64
N PHE A 176 -7.71 -7.73 -5.83
CA PHE A 176 -8.61 -6.61 -6.10
C PHE A 176 -9.71 -6.49 -5.04
N VAL A 177 -10.28 -7.61 -4.64
CA VAL A 177 -11.22 -7.70 -3.52
C VAL A 177 -10.46 -8.26 -2.31
N PRO A 178 -10.36 -7.59 -1.19
CA PRO A 178 -11.11 -6.41 -0.71
C PRO A 178 -10.43 -5.04 -0.93
N TRP A 179 -9.25 -4.98 -1.54
CA TRP A 179 -8.45 -3.76 -1.61
C TRP A 179 -9.11 -2.61 -2.38
N CYS A 180 -10.05 -2.89 -3.29
CA CYS A 180 -10.83 -1.86 -3.99
C CYS A 180 -11.64 -0.95 -3.04
N GLY A 181 -12.01 -1.45 -1.86
CA GLY A 181 -12.67 -0.65 -0.83
C GLY A 181 -11.80 0.49 -0.29
N LEU A 182 -10.49 0.24 -0.12
CA LEU A 182 -9.56 1.30 0.27
C LEU A 182 -9.39 2.34 -0.85
N ALA A 183 -9.37 1.92 -2.12
CA ALA A 183 -9.36 2.86 -3.24
C ALA A 183 -10.66 3.68 -3.29
N TRP A 184 -11.81 3.05 -3.06
CA TRP A 184 -13.09 3.75 -2.91
C TRP A 184 -13.06 4.77 -1.78
N LEU A 185 -12.49 4.45 -0.62
CA LEU A 185 -12.29 5.41 0.47
C LEU A 185 -11.54 6.66 0.00
N GLY A 186 -10.47 6.49 -0.78
CA GLY A 186 -9.72 7.59 -1.39
C GLY A 186 -10.57 8.47 -2.32
N VAL A 187 -11.43 7.84 -3.14
CA VAL A 187 -12.41 8.55 -3.97
C VAL A 187 -13.37 9.37 -3.11
N MET A 188 -13.88 8.80 -2.02
CA MET A 188 -14.78 9.48 -1.08
C MET A 188 -14.12 10.68 -0.41
N VAL A 189 -12.90 10.53 0.08
CA VAL A 189 -12.10 11.63 0.67
C VAL A 189 -11.95 12.79 -0.31
N ARG A 190 -11.77 12.51 -1.60
CA ARG A 190 -11.66 13.57 -2.61
C ARG A 190 -12.99 14.26 -2.92
N THR A 191 -14.06 13.47 -3.03
CA THR A 191 -15.34 13.98 -3.52
C THR A 191 -16.21 14.61 -2.43
N HIS A 192 -16.04 14.19 -1.17
CA HIS A 192 -16.86 14.62 -0.04
C HIS A 192 -16.03 15.17 1.12
N GLY A 193 -14.87 15.73 0.87
CA GLY A 193 -13.82 16.14 1.81
C GLY A 193 -14.28 16.54 3.22
N ALA A 194 -15.18 17.52 3.38
CA ALA A 194 -15.60 17.99 4.71
C ALA A 194 -16.48 16.95 5.46
N ALA A 195 -17.45 16.35 4.76
CA ALA A 195 -18.35 15.35 5.37
C ALA A 195 -17.57 14.07 5.75
N ILE A 196 -16.65 13.62 4.88
CA ILE A 196 -15.77 12.48 5.19
C ILE A 196 -14.81 12.80 6.33
N ARG A 197 -14.39 14.05 6.50
CA ARG A 197 -13.54 14.44 7.62
C ARG A 197 -14.23 14.20 8.97
N GLN A 198 -15.51 14.62 9.11
CA GLN A 198 -16.27 14.40 10.34
C GLN A 198 -16.55 12.91 10.59
N ALA A 199 -17.08 12.22 9.59
CA ALA A 199 -17.32 10.77 9.69
C ALA A 199 -16.01 10.01 9.94
N GLY A 200 -14.90 10.42 9.31
CA GLY A 200 -13.58 9.85 9.48
C GLY A 200 -13.04 10.01 10.91
N ILE A 201 -13.31 11.11 11.58
CA ILE A 201 -12.92 11.30 13.00
C ILE A 201 -13.65 10.27 13.88
N VAL A 202 -14.97 10.16 13.72
CA VAL A 202 -15.76 9.19 14.49
C VAL A 202 -15.30 7.76 14.19
N TRP A 203 -15.15 7.41 12.92
CA TRP A 203 -14.62 6.11 12.50
C TRP A 203 -13.24 5.83 13.11
N SER A 204 -12.33 6.81 13.08
CA SER A 204 -10.99 6.66 13.62
C SER A 204 -11.00 6.48 15.15
N LEU A 205 -11.84 7.21 15.88
CA LEU A 205 -11.97 7.04 17.32
C LEU A 205 -12.50 5.64 17.66
N CYS A 206 -13.57 5.18 17.00
CA CYS A 206 -14.08 3.82 17.19
C CYS A 206 -13.02 2.78 16.82
N GLY A 207 -12.34 2.96 15.70
CA GLY A 207 -11.30 2.05 15.22
C GLY A 207 -10.11 1.97 16.18
N VAL A 208 -9.68 3.08 16.76
CA VAL A 208 -8.60 3.09 17.79
C VAL A 208 -9.01 2.27 19.01
N VAL A 209 -10.25 2.44 19.48
CA VAL A 209 -10.77 1.64 20.62
C VAL A 209 -10.76 0.16 20.29
N VAL A 210 -11.30 -0.23 19.12
CA VAL A 210 -11.31 -1.64 18.71
C VAL A 210 -9.89 -2.19 18.53
N CYS A 211 -8.99 -1.46 17.89
CA CYS A 211 -7.59 -1.87 17.76
C CYS A 211 -6.91 -2.01 19.12
N GLY A 212 -7.19 -1.12 20.06
CA GLY A 212 -6.68 -1.19 21.43
C GLY A 212 -7.17 -2.44 22.16
N LEU A 213 -8.45 -2.78 22.02
CA LEU A 213 -9.03 -4.02 22.58
C LEU A 213 -8.39 -5.26 21.95
N LEU A 214 -8.18 -5.28 20.64
CA LEU A 214 -7.51 -6.40 19.95
C LEU A 214 -6.05 -6.53 20.38
N LEU A 215 -5.34 -5.41 20.57
CA LEU A 215 -3.96 -5.39 21.06
C LEU A 215 -3.89 -5.93 22.50
N PHE A 216 -4.81 -5.52 23.36
CA PHE A 216 -4.91 -6.00 24.73
C PHE A 216 -5.17 -7.52 24.76
N ARG A 217 -6.11 -8.00 23.96
CA ARG A 217 -6.38 -9.46 23.82
C ARG A 217 -5.19 -10.22 23.27
N ALA A 218 -4.48 -9.68 22.29
CA ALA A 218 -3.26 -10.31 21.77
C ALA A 218 -2.19 -10.47 22.86
N ALA A 219 -2.00 -9.42 23.67
CA ALA A 219 -1.07 -9.44 24.79
C ALA A 219 -1.46 -10.45 25.87
N GLU A 220 -2.76 -10.54 26.24
CA GLU A 220 -3.26 -11.53 27.19
C GLU A 220 -3.04 -12.97 26.72
N GLN A 221 -3.18 -13.22 25.42
CA GLN A 221 -3.04 -14.56 24.83
C GLN A 221 -1.60 -14.89 24.41
N GLY A 222 -0.66 -13.95 24.52
CA GLY A 222 0.72 -14.12 24.06
C GLY A 222 0.86 -14.38 22.57
N VAL A 223 -0.11 -13.91 21.76
CA VAL A 223 -0.12 -14.05 20.30
C VAL A 223 0.23 -12.73 19.60
N PRO A 224 0.74 -12.77 18.35
CA PRO A 224 0.97 -11.55 17.58
C PRO A 224 -0.32 -10.76 17.38
N TRP A 225 -0.29 -9.46 17.65
CA TRP A 225 -1.39 -8.56 17.31
C TRP A 225 -1.61 -8.48 15.79
N ALA A 226 -0.52 -8.38 15.03
CA ALA A 226 -0.54 -8.37 13.58
C ALA A 226 0.59 -9.25 13.02
N ALA A 227 0.31 -9.95 11.94
CA ALA A 227 1.29 -10.73 11.21
C ALA A 227 1.03 -10.62 9.70
N PRO A 228 2.07 -10.82 8.86
CA PRO A 228 1.89 -10.89 7.41
C PRO A 228 0.91 -12.00 7.03
N THR A 229 1.11 -13.18 7.57
CA THR A 229 0.24 -14.37 7.41
C THR A 229 -0.05 -14.98 8.76
N SER A 230 -1.13 -15.76 8.86
CA SER A 230 -1.47 -16.47 10.08
C SER A 230 -2.02 -17.87 9.75
N PRO A 231 -1.16 -18.80 9.35
CA PRO A 231 -1.58 -20.15 8.93
C PRO A 231 -2.43 -20.87 9.99
N ASN A 232 -2.14 -20.64 11.26
CA ASN A 232 -2.80 -21.27 12.41
C ASN A 232 -3.85 -20.36 13.08
N GLY A 233 -4.23 -19.24 12.45
CA GLY A 233 -5.23 -18.31 13.02
C GLY A 233 -4.79 -17.58 14.30
N GLN A 234 -3.49 -17.52 14.59
CA GLN A 234 -2.97 -16.98 15.85
C GLN A 234 -2.90 -15.44 15.89
N ALA A 235 -2.83 -14.74 14.73
CA ALA A 235 -2.79 -13.30 14.69
C ALA A 235 -4.19 -12.71 14.51
N PHE A 236 -4.50 -11.62 15.23
CA PHE A 236 -5.79 -10.93 15.10
C PHE A 236 -5.89 -10.15 13.79
N LEU A 237 -4.84 -9.43 13.41
CA LEU A 237 -4.75 -8.71 12.15
C LEU A 237 -3.84 -9.47 11.19
N THR A 238 -4.37 -9.83 10.04
CA THR A 238 -3.57 -10.46 8.97
C THR A 238 -3.59 -9.58 7.74
N PHE A 239 -2.39 -9.44 7.15
CA PHE A 239 -2.23 -8.70 5.90
C PHE A 239 -2.51 -9.60 4.69
N PHE A 240 -2.13 -10.87 4.77
CA PHE A 240 -2.28 -11.89 3.75
C PHE A 240 -3.00 -13.15 4.31
N PRO A 241 -4.32 -13.27 4.15
CA PRO A 241 -5.29 -12.35 3.54
C PRO A 241 -5.58 -11.12 4.40
N ALA A 242 -5.97 -10.03 3.72
CA ALA A 242 -6.45 -8.83 4.40
C ALA A 242 -7.80 -9.13 5.09
N ASN A 243 -7.76 -9.42 6.38
CA ASN A 243 -8.95 -9.75 7.16
C ASN A 243 -9.72 -8.51 7.64
N ALA A 244 -10.92 -8.70 8.19
CA ALA A 244 -11.77 -7.58 8.65
C ALA A 244 -11.10 -6.70 9.72
N PRO A 245 -10.45 -7.23 10.78
CA PRO A 245 -9.70 -6.44 11.73
C PRO A 245 -8.58 -5.61 11.08
N PHE A 246 -7.85 -6.18 10.11
CA PHE A 246 -6.83 -5.45 9.37
C PHE A 246 -7.43 -4.29 8.57
N LEU A 247 -8.52 -4.51 7.82
CA LEU A 247 -9.16 -3.45 7.02
C LEU A 247 -9.71 -2.33 7.90
N LEU A 248 -10.23 -2.65 9.08
CA LEU A 248 -10.63 -1.66 10.07
C LEU A 248 -9.42 -0.85 10.56
N ALA A 249 -8.36 -1.51 11.00
CA ALA A 249 -7.15 -0.86 11.47
C ALA A 249 -6.50 -0.01 10.36
N ALA A 250 -6.43 -0.53 9.14
CA ALA A 250 -5.87 0.15 7.98
C ALA A 250 -6.66 1.42 7.62
N SER A 251 -7.99 1.33 7.52
CA SER A 251 -8.84 2.50 7.24
C SER A 251 -8.75 3.54 8.34
N THR A 252 -8.73 3.12 9.61
CA THR A 252 -8.54 3.98 10.79
C THR A 252 -7.21 4.70 10.72
N GLY A 253 -6.12 3.97 10.58
CA GLY A 253 -4.76 4.52 10.55
C GLY A 253 -4.53 5.45 9.35
N VAL A 254 -5.05 5.11 8.17
CA VAL A 254 -4.94 5.98 6.98
C VAL A 254 -5.72 7.28 7.16
N LEU A 255 -6.92 7.25 7.73
CA LEU A 255 -7.70 8.47 8.00
C LEU A 255 -7.00 9.36 9.05
N LEU A 256 -6.38 8.77 10.06
CA LEU A 256 -5.56 9.51 11.03
C LEU A 256 -4.33 10.14 10.35
N LEU A 257 -3.59 9.37 9.54
CA LEU A 257 -2.45 9.90 8.78
C LEU A 257 -2.87 11.01 7.81
N TRP A 258 -4.07 10.91 7.23
CA TRP A 258 -4.59 11.95 6.35
C TRP A 258 -4.69 13.31 7.04
N THR A 259 -5.00 13.33 8.33
CA THR A 259 -5.07 14.59 9.10
C THR A 259 -3.71 15.26 9.27
N THR A 260 -2.62 14.49 9.17
CA THR A 260 -1.24 14.99 9.33
C THR A 260 -0.63 15.52 8.03
N GLY A 261 -1.29 15.32 6.88
CA GLY A 261 -0.72 15.62 5.55
C GLY A 261 -0.24 17.06 5.39
N ALA A 262 -0.99 18.03 5.90
CA ALA A 262 -0.61 19.46 5.84
C ALA A 262 0.63 19.77 6.71
N TRP A 263 0.81 19.08 7.83
CA TRP A 263 1.99 19.18 8.67
C TRP A 263 3.20 18.51 8.03
N LEU A 264 3.02 17.30 7.51
CA LEU A 264 4.05 16.55 6.79
C LEU A 264 4.56 17.29 5.55
N ALA A 265 3.71 18.07 4.88
CA ALA A 265 4.10 18.88 3.73
C ALA A 265 5.17 19.94 4.05
N ARG A 266 5.33 20.29 5.34
CA ARG A 266 6.37 21.22 5.81
C ARG A 266 7.72 20.56 5.99
N ALA A 267 7.79 19.22 6.03
CA ALA A 267 9.05 18.48 6.15
C ALA A 267 9.85 18.62 4.83
N PRO A 268 11.05 19.23 4.87
CA PRO A 268 11.86 19.46 3.67
C PRO A 268 12.17 18.12 2.96
N GLY A 269 11.94 18.04 1.65
CA GLY A 269 12.22 16.84 0.85
C GLY A 269 11.17 15.72 0.91
N LEU A 270 10.30 15.65 1.92
CA LEU A 270 9.29 14.61 2.01
C LEU A 270 8.28 14.61 0.83
N PRO A 271 7.76 15.78 0.39
CA PRO A 271 6.97 15.84 -0.84
C PRO A 271 7.77 15.44 -2.09
N ALA A 272 9.08 15.68 -2.13
CA ALA A 272 9.94 15.25 -3.23
C ALA A 272 10.03 13.71 -3.28
N LEU A 273 10.19 13.05 -2.13
CA LEU A 273 10.19 11.60 -2.01
C LEU A 273 8.86 11.01 -2.51
N GLY A 274 7.73 11.62 -2.16
CA GLY A 274 6.41 11.18 -2.64
C GLY A 274 6.23 11.30 -4.15
N ARG A 275 6.95 12.22 -4.81
CA ARG A 275 6.97 12.35 -6.27
C ARG A 275 7.75 11.25 -6.97
N LEU A 276 8.61 10.54 -6.26
CA LEU A 276 9.44 9.43 -6.75
C LEU A 276 8.98 8.07 -6.19
N SER A 277 7.74 7.99 -5.70
CA SER A 277 7.24 6.84 -4.96
C SER A 277 7.32 5.52 -5.72
N LEU A 278 6.99 5.49 -7.00
CA LEU A 278 7.08 4.29 -7.84
C LEU A 278 8.53 3.97 -8.19
N THR A 279 9.32 4.99 -8.49
CA THR A 279 10.76 4.82 -8.78
C THR A 279 11.49 4.23 -7.57
N VAL A 280 11.23 4.75 -6.36
CA VAL A 280 11.80 4.19 -5.13
C VAL A 280 11.26 2.78 -4.87
N TYR A 281 9.95 2.54 -5.13
CA TYR A 281 9.38 1.20 -4.99
C TYR A 281 10.12 0.16 -5.84
N VAL A 282 10.44 0.47 -7.09
CA VAL A 282 11.19 -0.45 -7.95
C VAL A 282 12.67 -0.53 -7.52
N ALA A 283 13.27 0.61 -7.20
CA ALA A 283 14.71 0.69 -6.92
C ALA A 283 15.13 0.04 -5.58
N HIS A 284 14.23 -0.03 -4.58
CA HIS A 284 14.59 -0.66 -3.30
C HIS A 284 14.60 -2.19 -3.35
N THR A 285 13.89 -2.82 -4.29
CA THR A 285 13.78 -4.29 -4.36
C THR A 285 15.11 -5.01 -4.62
N PRO A 286 16.00 -4.58 -5.54
CA PRO A 286 17.32 -5.19 -5.67
C PRO A 286 18.19 -5.01 -4.42
N LEU A 287 17.98 -3.93 -3.63
CA LEU A 287 18.66 -3.76 -2.35
C LEU A 287 18.19 -4.78 -1.31
N LEU A 288 16.89 -5.12 -1.30
CA LEU A 288 16.36 -6.18 -0.43
C LEU A 288 16.94 -7.55 -0.82
N TRP A 289 17.05 -7.84 -2.11
CA TRP A 289 17.68 -9.07 -2.57
C TRP A 289 19.16 -9.15 -2.14
N LEU A 290 19.91 -8.06 -2.31
CA LEU A 290 21.30 -7.99 -1.84
C LEU A 290 21.38 -8.19 -0.32
N LEU A 291 20.52 -7.51 0.45
CA LEU A 291 20.45 -7.65 1.90
C LEU A 291 20.19 -9.10 2.32
N HIS A 292 19.22 -9.75 1.68
CA HIS A 292 18.89 -11.16 1.91
C HIS A 292 20.09 -12.11 1.66
N ARG A 293 20.94 -11.77 0.65
CA ARG A 293 22.12 -12.57 0.28
C ARG A 293 23.34 -12.34 1.18
N THR A 294 23.40 -11.22 1.86
CA THR A 294 24.62 -10.78 2.58
C THR A 294 24.45 -10.73 4.09
N VAL A 295 23.23 -10.71 4.61
CA VAL A 295 22.97 -10.56 6.04
C VAL A 295 22.14 -11.73 6.54
N GLU A 296 22.79 -12.61 7.31
CA GLU A 296 22.14 -13.73 7.97
C GLU A 296 22.06 -13.48 9.47
N ALA A 297 20.87 -13.71 10.07
CA ALA A 297 20.61 -13.60 11.51
C ALA A 297 21.26 -12.38 12.20
N PRO A 298 20.95 -11.14 11.77
CA PRO A 298 21.59 -9.95 12.30
C PRO A 298 21.30 -9.75 13.79
N SER A 299 22.23 -9.11 14.51
CA SER A 299 21.95 -8.63 15.87
C SER A 299 20.81 -7.59 15.82
N ALA A 300 20.12 -7.37 16.94
CA ALA A 300 19.05 -6.36 17.03
C ALA A 300 19.55 -4.95 16.66
N ILE A 301 20.77 -4.61 17.07
CA ILE A 301 21.42 -3.31 16.76
C ILE A 301 21.69 -3.20 15.25
N LEU A 302 22.25 -4.23 14.63
CA LEU A 302 22.53 -4.23 13.20
C LEU A 302 21.23 -4.14 12.39
N SER A 303 20.23 -4.95 12.74
CA SER A 303 18.91 -4.90 12.09
C SER A 303 18.27 -3.51 12.19
N ALA A 304 18.24 -2.92 13.40
CA ALA A 304 17.72 -1.57 13.60
C ALA A 304 18.50 -0.52 12.78
N GLY A 305 19.83 -0.61 12.76
CA GLY A 305 20.69 0.26 11.96
C GLY A 305 20.41 0.15 10.46
N LEU A 306 20.25 -1.08 9.94
CA LEU A 306 19.89 -1.31 8.54
C LEU A 306 18.50 -0.76 8.22
N VAL A 307 17.51 -1.00 9.08
CA VAL A 307 16.15 -0.46 8.91
C VAL A 307 16.18 1.07 8.85
N ILE A 308 16.86 1.72 9.77
CA ILE A 308 16.98 3.18 9.78
C ILE A 308 17.72 3.68 8.54
N ALA A 309 18.91 3.16 8.26
CA ALA A 309 19.75 3.63 7.17
C ALA A 309 19.06 3.45 5.80
N LEU A 310 18.58 2.23 5.50
CA LEU A 310 17.97 1.92 4.20
C LEU A 310 16.59 2.57 4.03
N THR A 311 15.87 2.89 5.12
CA THR A 311 14.62 3.65 5.04
C THR A 311 14.88 5.11 4.75
N PHE A 312 15.76 5.74 5.50
CA PHE A 312 15.95 7.19 5.42
C PHE A 312 16.87 7.64 4.29
N VAL A 313 17.70 6.77 3.70
CA VAL A 313 18.59 7.13 2.57
C VAL A 313 17.81 7.67 1.36
N TRP A 314 16.58 7.23 1.15
CA TRP A 314 15.75 7.70 0.03
C TRP A 314 15.30 9.16 0.17
N TRP A 315 15.25 9.65 1.40
CA TRP A 315 14.82 11.03 1.66
C TRP A 315 15.77 12.07 1.07
N PRO A 316 17.08 12.10 1.44
CA PRO A 316 18.02 13.01 0.80
C PRO A 316 18.19 12.73 -0.69
N ILE A 317 18.20 11.45 -1.13
CA ILE A 317 18.26 11.14 -2.56
C ILE A 317 17.13 11.85 -3.30
N ALA A 318 15.88 11.77 -2.82
CA ALA A 318 14.74 12.40 -3.46
C ALA A 318 14.77 13.94 -3.35
N ALA A 319 15.28 14.48 -2.23
CA ALA A 319 15.37 15.92 -2.00
C ALA A 319 16.37 16.58 -2.97
N PHE A 320 17.48 15.90 -3.24
CA PHE A 320 18.55 16.38 -4.13
C PHE A 320 18.49 15.79 -5.54
N TRP A 321 17.40 15.10 -5.92
CA TRP A 321 17.24 14.48 -7.23
C TRP A 321 17.30 15.51 -8.35
N PRO A 322 18.28 15.43 -9.29
CA PRO A 322 18.45 16.42 -10.35
C PRO A 322 17.23 16.48 -11.30
N GLU A 323 16.84 17.69 -11.70
CA GLU A 323 15.74 17.87 -12.66
C GLU A 323 16.00 17.16 -13.99
N SER A 324 17.26 17.12 -14.46
CA SER A 324 17.67 16.42 -15.68
C SER A 324 17.38 14.91 -15.65
N VAL A 325 17.42 14.28 -14.45
CA VAL A 325 17.19 12.85 -14.28
C VAL A 325 15.71 12.54 -14.05
N ARG A 326 14.87 13.54 -13.75
CA ARG A 326 13.43 13.34 -13.54
C ARG A 326 12.70 12.77 -14.74
N THR A 327 13.18 12.98 -15.94
CA THR A 327 12.60 12.43 -17.19
C THR A 327 12.75 10.91 -17.28
N TRP A 328 13.65 10.31 -16.52
CA TRP A 328 13.96 8.87 -16.50
C TRP A 328 13.25 8.12 -15.38
N THR A 329 12.32 8.74 -14.69
CA THR A 329 11.56 8.10 -13.60
C THR A 329 10.32 7.39 -14.12
N PHE A 330 9.86 6.38 -13.38
CA PHE A 330 8.59 5.69 -13.68
C PHE A 330 7.40 6.66 -13.62
N GLU A 331 7.45 7.66 -12.75
CA GLU A 331 6.43 8.71 -12.67
C GLU A 331 6.40 9.56 -13.95
N ALA A 332 7.56 9.88 -14.51
CA ALA A 332 7.63 10.59 -15.79
C ALA A 332 7.03 9.74 -16.93
N ALA A 333 7.34 8.45 -16.97
CA ALA A 333 6.72 7.53 -17.92
C ALA A 333 5.19 7.47 -17.75
N LEU A 334 4.71 7.34 -16.49
CA LEU A 334 3.26 7.38 -16.19
C LEU A 334 2.59 8.71 -16.55
N SER A 335 3.31 9.82 -16.55
CA SER A 335 2.74 11.13 -16.88
C SER A 335 2.51 11.33 -18.38
N LYS A 336 3.22 10.58 -19.22
CA LYS A 336 3.12 10.62 -20.69
C LYS A 336 1.97 9.77 -21.24
N VAL A 337 1.44 8.87 -20.44
CA VAL A 337 0.33 7.96 -20.75
C VAL A 337 -0.88 8.27 -19.85
#